data_e09a15041aaaa9666a002336f63c106f
#
_entry.id   e09a15041aaaa9666a002336f63c106f
#
_cell.length_a   1.000
_cell.length_b   1.000
_cell.length_c   1.000
_cell.angle_alpha   90.00
_cell.angle_beta   90.00
_cell.angle_gamma   90.00
#
_symmetry.space_group_name_H-M   'P 1'
#
loop_
_entity.id
_entity.type
_entity.pdbx_description
1 polymer ?
#
loop_
_entity_poly.entity_id
_entity_poly.type
_entity_poly.pdbx_seq_one_letter_code
_entity_poly.pdbx_strand_id
1 'polypeptide(L)'
;MSEPRLYWYERKELRDPIAVIGFPSIGLVGSILTSYLARELKLDVVAGMTLEDIQQYTLITGGNPYPPIRIYAGALPKPKRKKKAAETGSETASEESQPMEVKAPAPRRKARDVIIVTSELSPKPEQAYDFTLFVLNTVREMGAQEIIFVDGFARVDNNASLLAAYSNQKAKQILVDADVKTLDEGLVRGISGVGLFQGKIDGTDTVCILAPANPQLPDPRAAADALETLKKLIPKLEVDPAPLMHEAEEIDARIRAQQNQQSAVNQNIYG
;
A
#
# COMPACT_ATOMS: atom_id res chain seq x y z
N MET A 1 28.94 9.69 1.12
CA MET A 1 27.53 9.39 0.85
C MET A 1 26.71 10.17 1.85
N SER A 2 25.71 10.89 1.43
CA SER A 2 24.85 11.68 2.32
C SER A 2 24.00 10.75 3.18
N GLU A 3 24.06 10.93 4.49
CA GLU A 3 23.27 10.14 5.44
C GLU A 3 21.83 10.64 5.48
N PRO A 4 20.83 9.72 5.49
CA PRO A 4 19.43 10.10 5.69
C PRO A 4 19.28 10.71 7.10
N ARG A 5 18.40 11.73 7.20
CA ARG A 5 18.09 12.38 8.49
C ARG A 5 16.62 12.20 8.82
N LEU A 6 16.34 11.89 10.10
CA LEU A 6 15.00 11.70 10.64
C LEU A 6 14.64 12.86 11.58
N TYR A 7 13.49 13.46 11.36
CA TYR A 7 12.95 14.53 12.18
C TYR A 7 11.62 14.08 12.79
N TRP A 8 11.59 13.93 14.11
CA TRP A 8 10.38 13.60 14.85
C TRP A 8 9.55 14.85 15.12
N TYR A 9 8.25 14.77 14.80
CA TYR A 9 7.25 15.75 15.20
C TYR A 9 6.53 15.30 16.47
N GLU A 10 6.27 13.98 16.55
CA GLU A 10 5.61 13.36 17.69
C GLU A 10 6.12 11.91 17.85
N ARG A 11 6.27 11.45 19.09
CA ARG A 11 6.53 10.04 19.39
C ARG A 11 5.25 9.42 19.93
N LYS A 12 4.72 8.41 19.23
CA LYS A 12 3.52 7.66 19.62
C LYS A 12 3.89 6.27 20.14
N GLU A 13 3.27 5.87 21.24
CA GLU A 13 3.29 4.48 21.66
C GLU A 13 2.31 3.69 20.79
N LEU A 14 2.80 2.72 20.05
CA LEU A 14 2.03 1.89 19.12
C LEU A 14 1.91 0.46 19.64
N ARG A 15 0.75 -0.17 19.40
CA ARG A 15 0.47 -1.54 19.81
C ARG A 15 0.63 -2.49 18.63
N ASP A 16 1.68 -3.31 18.68
CA ASP A 16 1.95 -4.35 17.66
C ASP A 16 1.76 -3.81 16.24
N PRO A 17 2.45 -2.71 15.84
CA PRO A 17 2.18 -2.04 14.60
C PRO A 17 2.63 -2.86 13.38
N ILE A 18 1.89 -2.70 12.27
CA ILE A 18 2.30 -3.15 10.94
C ILE A 18 2.80 -1.93 10.17
N ALA A 19 3.96 -2.03 9.53
CA ALA A 19 4.45 -0.98 8.65
C ALA A 19 4.02 -1.24 7.20
N VAL A 20 3.45 -0.23 6.54
CA VAL A 20 3.14 -0.21 5.10
C VAL A 20 4.02 0.86 4.46
N ILE A 21 4.83 0.45 3.50
CA ILE A 21 5.85 1.30 2.87
C ILE A 21 5.57 1.38 1.37
N GLY A 22 5.41 2.59 0.85
CA GLY A 22 5.19 2.84 -0.57
C GLY A 22 5.99 4.04 -1.07
N PHE A 23 6.77 3.81 -2.12
CA PHE A 23 7.56 4.82 -2.81
C PHE A 23 7.14 4.88 -4.28
N PRO A 24 7.48 5.98 -5.00
CA PRO A 24 7.24 6.05 -6.42
C PRO A 24 7.91 4.91 -7.18
N SER A 25 7.10 4.19 -7.94
CA SER A 25 7.49 3.07 -8.79
C SER A 25 6.61 3.06 -10.05
N ILE A 26 6.54 1.95 -10.76
CA ILE A 26 5.68 1.84 -11.94
C ILE A 26 4.23 2.12 -11.55
N GLY A 27 3.57 3.00 -12.32
CA GLY A 27 2.21 3.44 -12.05
C GLY A 27 2.03 4.25 -10.77
N LEU A 28 3.12 4.62 -10.08
CA LEU A 28 3.12 5.29 -8.77
C LEU A 28 2.28 4.55 -7.70
N VAL A 29 2.08 3.24 -7.87
CA VAL A 29 1.16 2.43 -7.04
C VAL A 29 1.45 2.58 -5.55
N GLY A 30 2.72 2.45 -5.15
CA GLY A 30 3.13 2.53 -3.75
C GLY A 30 2.81 3.88 -3.13
N SER A 31 3.20 4.99 -3.76
CA SER A 31 2.96 6.34 -3.26
C SER A 31 1.48 6.73 -3.27
N ILE A 32 0.72 6.34 -4.31
CA ILE A 32 -0.72 6.58 -4.37
C ILE A 32 -1.41 5.87 -3.21
N LEU A 33 -1.17 4.57 -3.03
CA LEU A 33 -1.83 3.78 -1.99
C LEU A 33 -1.47 4.28 -0.59
N THR A 34 -0.19 4.50 -0.30
CA THR A 34 0.23 4.92 1.05
C THR A 34 -0.25 6.33 1.40
N SER A 35 -0.23 7.27 0.46
CA SER A 35 -0.80 8.61 0.67
C SER A 35 -2.32 8.55 0.86
N TYR A 36 -3.01 7.71 0.08
CA TYR A 36 -4.44 7.48 0.23
C TYR A 36 -4.78 6.91 1.61
N LEU A 37 -4.07 5.86 2.05
CA LEU A 37 -4.27 5.26 3.36
C LEU A 37 -4.06 6.25 4.51
N ALA A 38 -2.97 7.02 4.47
CA ALA A 38 -2.68 8.01 5.51
C ALA A 38 -3.83 9.03 5.67
N ARG A 39 -4.41 9.47 4.54
CA ARG A 39 -5.53 10.40 4.50
C ARG A 39 -6.83 9.77 5.01
N GLU A 40 -7.22 8.60 4.47
CA GLU A 40 -8.49 7.95 4.83
C GLU A 40 -8.52 7.45 6.28
N LEU A 41 -7.40 6.97 6.77
CA LEU A 41 -7.26 6.58 8.18
C LEU A 41 -7.08 7.77 9.12
N LYS A 42 -6.95 8.99 8.57
CA LYS A 42 -6.74 10.25 9.32
C LYS A 42 -5.56 10.15 10.28
N LEU A 43 -4.46 9.59 9.79
CA LEU A 43 -3.26 9.42 10.60
C LEU A 43 -2.48 10.74 10.68
N ASP A 44 -1.86 10.97 11.84
CA ASP A 44 -0.98 12.12 12.03
C ASP A 44 0.40 11.84 11.45
N VAL A 45 1.04 12.89 10.91
CA VAL A 45 2.46 12.84 10.53
C VAL A 45 3.29 12.85 11.80
N VAL A 46 3.97 11.75 12.09
CA VAL A 46 4.78 11.60 13.31
C VAL A 46 6.26 11.89 13.08
N ALA A 47 6.75 11.72 11.85
CA ALA A 47 8.12 12.06 11.49
C ALA A 47 8.25 12.37 9.99
N GLY A 48 9.33 13.08 9.66
CA GLY A 48 9.77 13.31 8.30
C GLY A 48 11.21 12.86 8.10
N MET A 49 11.54 12.44 6.88
CA MET A 49 12.89 12.08 6.50
C MET A 49 13.40 12.96 5.37
N THR A 50 14.69 13.27 5.39
CA THR A 50 15.37 13.96 4.31
C THR A 50 16.61 13.20 3.87
N LEU A 51 16.98 13.37 2.61
CA LEU A 51 18.19 12.86 2.01
C LEU A 51 18.84 14.00 1.24
N GLU A 52 20.13 14.28 1.41
CA GLU A 52 20.80 15.47 0.85
C GLU A 52 20.68 15.56 -0.68
N ASP A 53 20.74 14.41 -1.36
CA ASP A 53 20.69 14.33 -2.82
C ASP A 53 19.29 14.12 -3.41
N ILE A 54 18.24 14.06 -2.58
CA ILE A 54 16.88 14.11 -3.05
C ILE A 54 16.54 15.56 -3.38
N GLN A 55 15.84 15.74 -4.49
CA GLN A 55 15.35 17.05 -4.90
C GLN A 55 14.63 17.73 -3.72
N GLN A 56 15.14 18.91 -3.36
CA GLN A 56 14.65 19.62 -2.19
C GLN A 56 13.39 20.41 -2.56
N TYR A 57 12.24 19.89 -2.14
CA TYR A 57 11.01 20.65 -2.10
C TYR A 57 10.24 20.33 -0.81
N THR A 58 9.36 21.21 -0.48
CA THR A 58 8.53 21.12 0.72
C THR A 58 7.09 20.98 0.30
N LEU A 59 6.41 19.99 0.86
CA LEU A 59 4.97 19.82 0.70
C LEU A 59 4.23 20.66 1.73
N ILE A 60 3.25 21.40 1.29
CA ILE A 60 2.37 22.14 2.19
C ILE A 60 1.06 21.36 2.34
N THR A 61 0.79 20.88 3.55
CA THR A 61 -0.44 20.17 3.87
C THR A 61 -1.11 20.83 5.08
N GLY A 62 -2.34 21.30 4.91
CA GLY A 62 -3.05 22.03 5.96
C GLY A 62 -2.29 23.29 6.46
N GLY A 63 -1.54 23.95 5.57
CA GLY A 63 -0.70 25.10 5.90
C GLY A 63 0.64 24.76 6.55
N ASN A 64 0.93 23.51 6.84
CA ASN A 64 2.18 23.07 7.46
C ASN A 64 3.18 22.53 6.43
N PRO A 65 4.48 22.88 6.54
CA PRO A 65 5.53 22.38 5.67
C PRO A 65 6.00 21.00 6.12
N TYR A 66 6.09 20.06 5.17
CA TYR A 66 6.60 18.70 5.39
C TYR A 66 7.63 18.32 4.32
N PRO A 67 8.61 17.46 4.65
CA PRO A 67 9.51 16.90 3.66
C PRO A 67 8.76 15.91 2.75
N PRO A 68 9.34 15.57 1.57
CA PRO A 68 8.71 14.61 0.66
C PRO A 68 8.55 13.21 1.24
N ILE A 69 9.41 12.79 2.16
CA ILE A 69 9.31 11.49 2.82
C ILE A 69 8.70 11.68 4.21
N ARG A 70 7.55 11.04 4.45
CA ARG A 70 6.78 11.19 5.69
C ARG A 70 6.42 9.85 6.29
N ILE A 71 6.39 9.83 7.62
CA ILE A 71 5.90 8.71 8.41
C ILE A 71 4.63 9.14 9.13
N TYR A 72 3.58 8.39 8.90
CA TYR A 72 2.31 8.51 9.58
C TYR A 72 2.12 7.32 10.51
N ALA A 73 1.51 7.52 11.67
CA ALA A 73 1.24 6.41 12.58
C ALA A 73 -0.01 6.64 13.42
N GLY A 74 -0.68 5.54 13.76
CA GLY A 74 -1.85 5.57 14.63
C GLY A 74 -2.63 4.27 14.63
N ALA A 75 -3.73 4.28 15.38
CA ALA A 75 -4.63 3.14 15.50
C ALA A 75 -5.53 3.02 14.27
N LEU A 76 -5.81 1.78 13.85
CA LEU A 76 -6.87 1.55 12.87
C LEU A 76 -8.23 1.97 13.45
N PRO A 77 -9.08 2.65 12.68
CA PRO A 77 -10.41 3.03 13.11
C PRO A 77 -11.22 1.81 13.56
N LYS A 78 -11.98 1.97 14.63
CA LYS A 78 -12.91 0.90 15.03
C LYS A 78 -13.98 0.73 13.96
N PRO A 79 -14.31 -0.52 13.52
CA PRO A 79 -15.33 -0.74 12.52
C PRO A 79 -16.64 -0.09 12.96
N LYS A 80 -17.26 0.69 12.07
CA LYS A 80 -18.59 1.26 12.31
C LYS A 80 -19.57 0.08 12.50
N ARG A 81 -20.17 -0.05 13.67
CA ARG A 81 -21.26 -1.01 13.90
C ARG A 81 -22.36 -0.70 12.88
N LYS A 82 -22.54 -1.56 11.88
CA LYS A 82 -23.75 -1.51 11.04
C LYS A 82 -24.93 -1.65 12.00
N LYS A 83 -25.78 -0.64 12.11
CA LYS A 83 -27.09 -0.76 12.77
C LYS A 83 -27.80 -1.88 12.03
N LYS A 84 -28.04 -3.02 12.71
CA LYS A 84 -28.98 -4.03 12.21
C LYS A 84 -30.31 -3.30 12.03
N ALA A 85 -30.77 -3.18 10.77
CA ALA A 85 -32.15 -2.90 10.50
C ALA A 85 -32.94 -4.03 11.15
N ALA A 86 -33.88 -3.66 12.01
CA ALA A 86 -34.82 -4.60 12.63
C ALA A 86 -35.76 -5.07 11.52
N GLU A 87 -35.53 -6.25 10.99
CA GLU A 87 -36.54 -7.00 10.25
C GLU A 87 -37.33 -7.82 11.25
N THR A 88 -38.54 -7.36 11.49
CA THR A 88 -39.64 -8.09 12.10
C THR A 88 -40.19 -9.07 11.08
N GLY A 89 -40.33 -10.34 11.47
CA GLY A 89 -41.42 -11.13 10.90
C GLY A 89 -41.11 -12.49 10.32
N SER A 90 -41.53 -13.44 11.11
CA SER A 90 -42.27 -14.68 10.87
C SER A 90 -41.54 -15.96 10.48
N GLU A 91 -41.83 -16.91 11.34
CA GLU A 91 -41.59 -18.35 11.28
C GLU A 91 -42.09 -19.02 9.98
N THR A 92 -41.34 -20.00 9.49
CA THR A 92 -41.88 -21.37 9.27
C THR A 92 -40.77 -22.35 8.89
N ALA A 93 -40.73 -23.42 9.64
CA ALA A 93 -40.40 -24.84 9.49
C ALA A 93 -39.52 -25.38 8.35
N SER A 94 -38.55 -26.19 8.83
CA SER A 94 -38.08 -27.51 8.37
C SER A 94 -37.61 -27.70 6.94
N GLU A 95 -36.27 -27.99 6.84
CA GLU A 95 -35.79 -29.12 6.04
C GLU A 95 -34.35 -29.50 6.46
N GLU A 96 -34.15 -30.79 6.61
CA GLU A 96 -32.90 -31.46 7.01
C GLU A 96 -31.79 -31.20 5.98
N SER A 97 -30.67 -30.66 6.41
CA SER A 97 -29.46 -30.64 5.60
C SER A 97 -28.25 -31.12 6.41
N GLN A 98 -27.51 -32.01 5.78
CA GLN A 98 -26.34 -32.75 6.22
C GLN A 98 -25.25 -31.82 6.86
N PRO A 99 -24.41 -32.34 7.78
CA PRO A 99 -23.40 -31.54 8.45
C PRO A 99 -22.28 -31.15 7.47
N MET A 100 -22.25 -29.88 7.06
CA MET A 100 -21.09 -29.26 6.45
C MET A 100 -20.00 -29.12 7.52
N GLU A 101 -18.84 -29.62 7.19
CA GLU A 101 -17.61 -29.49 7.98
C GLU A 101 -17.32 -28.00 8.27
N VAL A 102 -17.65 -27.55 9.48
CA VAL A 102 -17.38 -26.18 9.92
C VAL A 102 -15.89 -26.05 10.16
N LYS A 103 -15.16 -25.48 9.19
CA LYS A 103 -13.79 -25.03 9.41
C LYS A 103 -13.77 -24.13 10.66
N ALA A 104 -12.95 -24.48 11.65
CA ALA A 104 -12.77 -23.71 12.86
C ALA A 104 -12.51 -22.23 12.51
N PRO A 105 -13.18 -21.26 13.19
CA PRO A 105 -12.95 -19.85 12.93
C PRO A 105 -11.48 -19.49 13.21
N ALA A 106 -10.82 -18.88 12.25
CA ALA A 106 -9.46 -18.40 12.41
C ALA A 106 -9.34 -17.55 13.68
N PRO A 107 -8.23 -17.64 14.43
CA PRO A 107 -8.07 -16.92 15.69
C PRO A 107 -8.28 -15.42 15.45
N ARG A 108 -9.17 -14.80 16.22
CA ARG A 108 -9.47 -13.36 16.15
C ARG A 108 -8.19 -12.59 16.44
N ARG A 109 -7.50 -12.11 15.39
CA ARG A 109 -6.34 -11.24 15.55
C ARG A 109 -6.75 -9.96 16.29
N LYS A 110 -5.93 -9.54 17.27
CA LYS A 110 -6.15 -8.28 18.02
C LYS A 110 -6.06 -7.08 17.06
N ALA A 111 -6.69 -5.96 17.42
CA ALA A 111 -6.52 -4.71 16.68
C ALA A 111 -5.06 -4.28 16.79
N ARG A 112 -4.44 -4.00 15.67
CA ARG A 112 -3.05 -3.55 15.53
C ARG A 112 -3.04 -2.09 15.09
N ASP A 113 -1.99 -1.38 15.44
CA ASP A 113 -1.76 -0.04 14.94
C ASP A 113 -1.02 -0.11 13.60
N VAL A 114 -0.96 0.99 12.86
CA VAL A 114 -0.27 1.04 11.56
C VAL A 114 0.75 2.16 11.54
N ILE A 115 1.84 1.89 10.82
CA ILE A 115 2.85 2.87 10.43
C ILE A 115 2.80 2.93 8.90
N ILE A 116 2.66 4.13 8.33
CA ILE A 116 2.68 4.33 6.89
C ILE A 116 3.87 5.20 6.53
N VAL A 117 4.74 4.68 5.68
CA VAL A 117 5.84 5.45 5.10
C VAL A 117 5.50 5.73 3.64
N THR A 118 5.40 7.00 3.31
CA THR A 118 5.08 7.47 1.96
C THR A 118 6.09 8.49 1.48
N SER A 119 6.27 8.56 0.17
CA SER A 119 7.11 9.58 -0.46
C SER A 119 6.60 9.90 -1.85
N GLU A 120 6.80 11.14 -2.28
CA GLU A 120 6.64 11.58 -3.67
C GLU A 120 7.94 11.44 -4.48
N LEU A 121 9.05 11.08 -3.82
CA LEU A 121 10.35 10.89 -4.45
C LEU A 121 10.94 9.54 -4.12
N SER A 122 11.67 8.97 -5.07
CA SER A 122 12.52 7.80 -4.84
C SER A 122 13.96 8.23 -4.61
N PRO A 123 14.71 7.57 -3.73
CA PRO A 123 16.15 7.74 -3.64
C PRO A 123 16.80 7.32 -4.97
N LYS A 124 17.97 7.86 -5.25
CA LYS A 124 18.77 7.40 -6.38
C LYS A 124 19.16 5.92 -6.19
N PRO A 125 19.38 5.17 -7.28
CA PRO A 125 19.74 3.75 -7.19
C PRO A 125 20.91 3.47 -6.24
N GLU A 126 21.92 4.34 -6.22
CA GLU A 126 23.13 4.24 -5.40
C GLU A 126 22.85 4.39 -3.90
N GLN A 127 21.74 5.04 -3.56
CA GLN A 127 21.33 5.32 -2.19
C GLN A 127 20.25 4.34 -1.70
N ALA A 128 19.63 3.60 -2.61
CA ALA A 128 18.45 2.78 -2.31
C ALA A 128 18.73 1.77 -1.19
N TYR A 129 19.93 1.18 -1.13
CA TYR A 129 20.28 0.20 -0.10
C TYR A 129 20.34 0.85 1.29
N ASP A 130 21.21 1.83 1.50
CA ASP A 130 21.41 2.47 2.80
C ASP A 130 20.15 3.19 3.28
N PHE A 131 19.44 3.83 2.35
CA PHE A 131 18.19 4.47 2.65
C PHE A 131 17.10 3.46 3.09
N THR A 132 17.00 2.29 2.42
CA THR A 132 16.06 1.26 2.82
C THR A 132 16.37 0.72 4.21
N LEU A 133 17.65 0.47 4.52
CA LEU A 133 18.05 0.07 5.86
C LEU A 133 17.65 1.10 6.92
N PHE A 134 17.83 2.39 6.62
CA PHE A 134 17.43 3.47 7.51
C PHE A 134 15.91 3.47 7.77
N VAL A 135 15.10 3.33 6.71
CA VAL A 135 13.63 3.22 6.84
C VAL A 135 13.23 2.00 7.66
N LEU A 136 13.81 0.83 7.37
CA LEU A 136 13.53 -0.41 8.09
C LEU A 136 13.87 -0.28 9.58
N ASN A 137 15.04 0.26 9.91
CA ASN A 137 15.44 0.48 11.29
C ASN A 137 14.47 1.43 12.00
N THR A 138 14.08 2.53 11.33
CA THR A 138 13.11 3.48 11.89
C THR A 138 11.77 2.83 12.22
N VAL A 139 11.18 2.05 11.29
CA VAL A 139 9.88 1.43 11.56
C VAL A 139 9.98 0.30 12.60
N ARG A 140 11.13 -0.39 12.71
CA ARG A 140 11.39 -1.36 13.77
C ARG A 140 11.53 -0.71 15.14
N GLU A 141 12.24 0.42 15.23
CA GLU A 141 12.31 1.23 16.46
C GLU A 141 10.92 1.70 16.92
N MET A 142 9.99 1.91 15.98
CA MET A 142 8.59 2.18 16.26
C MET A 142 7.78 0.93 16.65
N GLY A 143 8.40 -0.26 16.66
CA GLY A 143 7.82 -1.52 17.10
C GLY A 143 7.28 -2.43 16.01
N ALA A 144 7.43 -2.11 14.72
CA ALA A 144 6.95 -2.94 13.62
C ALA A 144 7.73 -4.26 13.52
N GLN A 145 7.00 -5.39 13.55
CA GLN A 145 7.53 -6.74 13.34
C GLN A 145 7.14 -7.29 11.95
N GLU A 146 6.10 -6.77 11.36
CA GLU A 146 5.62 -7.06 10.02
C GLU A 146 5.75 -5.81 9.16
N ILE A 147 6.34 -5.97 7.96
CA ILE A 147 6.57 -4.88 7.03
C ILE A 147 5.99 -5.27 5.67
N ILE A 148 5.14 -4.42 5.12
CA ILE A 148 4.50 -4.61 3.82
C ILE A 148 4.96 -3.49 2.89
N PHE A 149 5.71 -3.85 1.86
CA PHE A 149 5.98 -2.95 0.75
C PHE A 149 4.85 -3.02 -0.27
N VAL A 150 4.54 -1.90 -0.87
CA VAL A 150 3.61 -1.82 -2.01
C VAL A 150 4.35 -1.25 -3.19
N ASP A 151 4.32 -1.99 -4.29
CA ASP A 151 5.07 -1.66 -5.49
C ASP A 151 4.25 -1.95 -6.76
N GLY A 152 4.63 -1.34 -7.88
CA GLY A 152 4.06 -1.60 -9.17
C GLY A 152 5.06 -2.28 -10.10
N PHE A 153 4.56 -3.15 -10.98
CA PHE A 153 5.35 -3.67 -12.10
C PHE A 153 4.63 -3.41 -13.43
N ALA A 154 5.41 -3.34 -14.52
CA ALA A 154 4.83 -3.04 -15.82
C ALA A 154 3.83 -4.12 -16.24
N ARG A 155 2.59 -3.73 -16.50
CA ARG A 155 1.57 -4.60 -17.05
C ARG A 155 1.93 -4.94 -18.50
N VAL A 156 2.22 -6.21 -18.76
CA VAL A 156 2.59 -6.70 -20.11
C VAL A 156 1.33 -7.04 -20.92
N ASP A 157 0.30 -7.56 -20.24
CA ASP A 157 -0.98 -7.93 -20.84
C ASP A 157 -2.15 -7.63 -19.88
N ASN A 158 -3.38 -7.75 -20.41
CA ASN A 158 -4.59 -7.50 -19.61
C ASN A 158 -4.92 -8.61 -18.61
N ASN A 159 -4.20 -9.73 -18.64
CA ASN A 159 -4.38 -10.88 -17.75
C ASN A 159 -3.37 -10.89 -16.59
N ALA A 160 -2.48 -9.90 -16.53
CA ALA A 160 -1.52 -9.78 -15.44
C ALA A 160 -2.27 -9.67 -14.10
N SER A 161 -2.00 -10.58 -13.18
CA SER A 161 -2.59 -10.59 -11.84
C SER A 161 -1.62 -10.02 -10.81
N LEU A 162 -2.18 -9.47 -9.75
CA LEU A 162 -1.40 -9.05 -8.59
C LEU A 162 -0.69 -10.26 -7.98
N LEU A 163 0.57 -10.07 -7.63
CA LEU A 163 1.44 -11.04 -7.00
C LEU A 163 2.01 -10.48 -5.71
N ALA A 164 2.55 -11.36 -4.86
CA ALA A 164 3.32 -10.91 -3.70
C ALA A 164 4.60 -11.74 -3.54
N ALA A 165 5.67 -11.06 -3.10
CA ALA A 165 6.92 -11.68 -2.69
C ALA A 165 7.05 -11.64 -1.16
N TYR A 166 7.85 -12.54 -0.59
CA TYR A 166 8.02 -12.68 0.86
C TYR A 166 9.48 -12.95 1.24
N SER A 167 9.85 -12.57 2.46
CA SER A 167 11.20 -12.74 2.99
C SER A 167 11.47 -14.10 3.62
N ASN A 168 10.47 -14.69 4.30
CA ASN A 168 10.61 -15.90 5.10
C ASN A 168 9.32 -16.74 5.13
N GLN A 169 9.36 -17.92 5.76
CA GLN A 169 8.22 -18.84 5.80
C GLN A 169 7.00 -18.29 6.55
N LYS A 170 7.21 -17.46 7.56
CA LYS A 170 6.10 -16.84 8.30
C LYS A 170 5.40 -15.79 7.43
N ALA A 171 6.15 -14.96 6.72
CA ALA A 171 5.62 -14.04 5.71
C ALA A 171 4.89 -14.79 4.58
N LYS A 172 5.42 -15.94 4.13
CA LYS A 172 4.72 -16.82 3.18
C LYS A 172 3.38 -17.30 3.71
N GLN A 173 3.32 -17.75 4.97
CA GLN A 173 2.07 -18.23 5.56
C GLN A 173 1.02 -17.14 5.65
N ILE A 174 1.42 -15.89 5.94
CA ILE A 174 0.50 -14.73 5.92
C ILE A 174 -0.17 -14.57 4.54
N LEU A 175 0.60 -14.74 3.46
CA LEU A 175 0.07 -14.66 2.08
C LEU A 175 -0.85 -15.83 1.75
N VAL A 176 -0.50 -17.05 2.16
CA VAL A 176 -1.31 -18.24 1.95
C VAL A 176 -2.65 -18.12 2.68
N ASP A 177 -2.64 -17.69 3.95
CA ASP A 177 -3.84 -17.51 4.76
C ASP A 177 -4.78 -16.42 4.17
N ALA A 178 -4.21 -15.45 3.45
CA ALA A 178 -4.92 -14.37 2.79
C ALA A 178 -5.35 -14.69 1.34
N ASP A 179 -5.05 -15.88 0.85
CA ASP A 179 -5.28 -16.29 -0.56
C ASP A 179 -4.67 -15.28 -1.55
N VAL A 180 -3.39 -14.96 -1.36
CA VAL A 180 -2.62 -14.08 -2.24
C VAL A 180 -1.59 -14.88 -3.01
N LYS A 181 -1.58 -14.74 -4.34
CA LYS A 181 -0.62 -15.44 -5.20
C LYS A 181 0.80 -14.97 -4.93
N THR A 182 1.72 -15.91 -4.83
CA THR A 182 3.15 -15.61 -4.64
C THR A 182 3.88 -15.53 -5.97
N LEU A 183 4.92 -14.69 -6.01
CA LEU A 183 5.89 -14.64 -7.09
C LEU A 183 6.90 -15.78 -6.88
N ASP A 184 6.92 -16.76 -7.79
CA ASP A 184 7.86 -17.89 -7.71
C ASP A 184 9.25 -17.51 -8.23
N GLU A 185 9.29 -16.83 -9.37
CA GLU A 185 10.53 -16.33 -10.00
C GLU A 185 10.33 -14.92 -10.50
N GLY A 186 11.32 -14.06 -10.30
CA GLY A 186 11.25 -12.67 -10.78
C GLY A 186 12.31 -11.76 -10.15
N LEU A 187 12.28 -10.50 -10.54
CA LEU A 187 13.17 -9.47 -10.06
C LEU A 187 12.38 -8.32 -9.43
N VAL A 188 12.53 -8.16 -8.11
CA VAL A 188 12.03 -7.00 -7.37
C VAL A 188 13.18 -6.02 -7.19
N ARG A 189 12.98 -4.77 -7.60
CA ARG A 189 14.03 -3.73 -7.60
C ARG A 189 13.82 -2.68 -6.51
N GLY A 190 14.83 -1.82 -6.34
CA GLY A 190 14.76 -0.64 -5.49
C GLY A 190 14.51 -0.97 -4.02
N ILE A 191 13.79 -0.09 -3.35
CA ILE A 191 13.50 -0.16 -1.91
C ILE A 191 12.80 -1.46 -1.53
N SER A 192 11.81 -1.89 -2.32
CA SER A 192 11.06 -3.12 -2.07
C SER A 192 11.95 -4.37 -2.18
N GLY A 193 12.84 -4.42 -3.18
CA GLY A 193 13.78 -5.52 -3.34
C GLY A 193 14.78 -5.62 -2.20
N VAL A 194 15.37 -4.48 -1.81
CA VAL A 194 16.28 -4.40 -0.65
C VAL A 194 15.55 -4.80 0.63
N GLY A 195 14.31 -4.31 0.82
CA GLY A 195 13.51 -4.63 1.99
C GLY A 195 13.20 -6.12 2.14
N LEU A 196 12.83 -6.80 1.05
CA LEU A 196 12.62 -8.24 1.02
C LEU A 196 13.91 -9.01 1.37
N PHE A 197 15.02 -8.63 0.73
CA PHE A 197 16.30 -9.27 0.98
C PHE A 197 16.76 -9.08 2.42
N GLN A 198 16.65 -7.85 2.95
CA GLN A 198 17.01 -7.57 4.33
C GLN A 198 16.12 -8.32 5.32
N GLY A 199 14.80 -8.41 5.07
CA GLY A 199 13.89 -9.20 5.89
C GLY A 199 14.25 -10.69 5.93
N LYS A 200 14.83 -11.23 4.85
CA LYS A 200 15.37 -12.59 4.83
C LYS A 200 16.63 -12.73 5.71
N ILE A 201 17.50 -11.71 5.72
CA ILE A 201 18.75 -11.72 6.48
C ILE A 201 18.49 -11.64 7.99
N ASP A 202 17.61 -10.74 8.40
CA ASP A 202 17.37 -10.44 9.83
C ASP A 202 16.14 -11.11 10.42
N GLY A 203 15.39 -11.88 9.62
CA GLY A 203 14.23 -12.64 10.06
C GLY A 203 12.95 -11.81 10.22
N THR A 204 12.94 -10.55 9.77
CA THR A 204 11.72 -9.71 9.79
C THR A 204 10.70 -10.23 8.78
N ASP A 205 9.43 -10.34 9.20
CA ASP A 205 8.33 -10.75 8.34
C ASP A 205 8.02 -9.66 7.30
N THR A 206 8.64 -9.78 6.13
CA THR A 206 8.51 -8.77 5.06
C THR A 206 7.76 -9.35 3.88
N VAL A 207 6.75 -8.62 3.43
CA VAL A 207 5.95 -8.91 2.23
C VAL A 207 6.09 -7.74 1.26
N CYS A 208 6.09 -8.02 -0.04
CA CYS A 208 5.95 -7.00 -1.08
C CYS A 208 4.75 -7.32 -1.96
N ILE A 209 3.75 -6.46 -1.95
CA ILE A 209 2.62 -6.50 -2.89
C ILE A 209 3.09 -5.90 -4.21
N LEU A 210 2.92 -6.65 -5.30
CA LEU A 210 3.32 -6.29 -6.65
C LEU A 210 2.07 -6.18 -7.53
N ALA A 211 1.63 -4.96 -7.83
CA ALA A 211 0.45 -4.71 -8.65
C ALA A 211 0.83 -4.45 -10.11
N PRO A 212 0.17 -5.09 -11.09
CA PRO A 212 0.38 -4.81 -12.51
C PRO A 212 -0.18 -3.42 -12.82
N ALA A 213 0.68 -2.50 -13.27
CA ALA A 213 0.34 -1.10 -13.47
C ALA A 213 0.79 -0.55 -14.82
N ASN A 214 0.19 0.58 -15.22
CA ASN A 214 0.60 1.33 -16.39
C ASN A 214 2.04 1.86 -16.20
N PRO A 215 2.99 1.56 -17.12
CA PRO A 215 4.38 2.00 -16.95
C PRO A 215 4.61 3.49 -17.26
N GLN A 216 3.65 4.18 -17.86
CA GLN A 216 3.83 5.56 -18.35
C GLN A 216 3.02 6.59 -17.55
N LEU A 217 1.97 6.15 -16.85
CA LEU A 217 1.01 7.04 -16.18
C LEU A 217 0.75 6.57 -14.76
N PRO A 218 0.35 7.48 -13.84
CA PRO A 218 -0.20 7.09 -12.54
C PRO A 218 -1.37 6.12 -12.73
N ASP A 219 -1.40 5.05 -11.92
CA ASP A 219 -2.44 4.00 -12.01
C ASP A 219 -3.16 3.82 -10.67
N PRO A 220 -4.16 4.68 -10.35
CA PRO A 220 -4.94 4.54 -9.12
C PRO A 220 -5.76 3.23 -9.08
N ARG A 221 -6.07 2.62 -10.25
CA ARG A 221 -6.75 1.32 -10.32
C ARG A 221 -5.86 0.21 -9.78
N ALA A 222 -4.58 0.18 -10.19
CA ALA A 222 -3.61 -0.75 -9.64
C ALA A 222 -3.40 -0.53 -8.12
N ALA A 223 -3.45 0.72 -7.66
CA ALA A 223 -3.42 1.04 -6.23
C ALA A 223 -4.67 0.54 -5.50
N ALA A 224 -5.87 0.61 -6.11
CA ALA A 224 -7.10 0.04 -5.55
C ALA A 224 -7.03 -1.48 -5.43
N ASP A 225 -6.48 -2.18 -6.44
CA ASP A 225 -6.28 -3.63 -6.39
C ASP A 225 -5.28 -4.03 -5.29
N ALA A 226 -4.21 -3.25 -5.13
CA ALA A 226 -3.26 -3.44 -4.03
C ALA A 226 -3.90 -3.17 -2.66
N LEU A 227 -4.82 -2.19 -2.54
CA LEU A 227 -5.58 -1.93 -1.32
C LEU A 227 -6.46 -3.14 -0.94
N GLU A 228 -7.16 -3.74 -1.89
CA GLU A 228 -7.97 -4.94 -1.62
C GLU A 228 -7.11 -6.10 -1.11
N THR A 229 -5.90 -6.26 -1.65
CA THR A 229 -4.95 -7.25 -1.13
C THR A 229 -4.47 -6.88 0.27
N LEU A 230 -4.14 -5.61 0.51
CA LEU A 230 -3.70 -5.13 1.81
C LEU A 230 -4.76 -5.34 2.91
N LYS A 231 -6.05 -5.18 2.57
CA LYS A 231 -7.19 -5.45 3.48
C LYS A 231 -7.26 -6.92 3.93
N LYS A 232 -6.80 -7.85 3.10
CA LYS A 232 -6.69 -9.27 3.49
C LYS A 232 -5.51 -9.51 4.44
N LEU A 233 -4.42 -8.77 4.29
CA LEU A 233 -3.21 -8.91 5.10
C LEU A 233 -3.31 -8.20 6.45
N ILE A 234 -3.96 -7.04 6.50
CA ILE A 234 -4.10 -6.23 7.72
C ILE A 234 -5.52 -6.38 8.27
N PRO A 235 -5.70 -7.11 9.40
CA PRO A 235 -7.01 -7.30 10.00
C PRO A 235 -7.66 -5.96 10.39
N LYS A 236 -8.92 -5.78 10.03
CA LYS A 236 -9.73 -4.58 10.32
C LYS A 236 -9.30 -3.30 9.57
N LEU A 237 -8.51 -3.42 8.53
CA LEU A 237 -8.29 -2.32 7.61
C LEU A 237 -9.57 -2.11 6.78
N GLU A 238 -10.39 -1.15 7.19
CA GLU A 238 -11.64 -0.80 6.51
C GLU A 238 -11.46 0.53 5.80
N VAL A 239 -10.97 0.49 4.56
CA VAL A 239 -10.79 1.64 3.67
C VAL A 239 -11.51 1.33 2.36
N ASP A 240 -12.27 2.31 1.84
CA ASP A 240 -13.04 2.16 0.61
C ASP A 240 -12.11 2.38 -0.61
N PRO A 241 -12.00 1.46 -1.57
CA PRO A 241 -11.22 1.65 -2.78
C PRO A 241 -11.94 2.54 -3.83
N ALA A 242 -13.23 2.81 -3.68
CA ALA A 242 -14.02 3.52 -4.68
C ALA A 242 -13.46 4.90 -5.09
N PRO A 243 -12.93 5.73 -4.19
CA PRO A 243 -12.29 6.99 -4.58
C PRO A 243 -11.08 6.81 -5.52
N LEU A 244 -10.26 5.77 -5.32
CA LEU A 244 -9.14 5.47 -6.22
C LEU A 244 -9.64 5.02 -7.60
N MET A 245 -10.71 4.24 -7.64
CA MET A 245 -11.34 3.82 -8.90
C MET A 245 -11.91 5.01 -9.67
N HIS A 246 -12.56 5.95 -8.97
CA HIS A 246 -13.07 7.18 -9.58
C HIS A 246 -11.94 8.05 -10.15
N GLU A 247 -10.84 8.21 -9.41
CA GLU A 247 -9.66 8.93 -9.90
C GLU A 247 -9.08 8.28 -11.18
N ALA A 248 -9.04 6.95 -11.24
CA ALA A 248 -8.63 6.23 -12.44
C ALA A 248 -9.53 6.51 -13.64
N GLU A 249 -10.86 6.54 -13.45
CA GLU A 249 -11.83 6.85 -14.49
C GLU A 249 -11.67 8.30 -15.00
N GLU A 250 -11.39 9.25 -14.11
CA GLU A 250 -11.11 10.63 -14.49
C GLU A 250 -9.85 10.76 -15.35
N ILE A 251 -8.78 10.04 -14.98
CA ILE A 251 -7.53 10.01 -15.76
C ILE A 251 -7.81 9.43 -17.15
N ASP A 252 -8.50 8.29 -17.22
CA ASP A 252 -8.87 7.66 -18.49
C ASP A 252 -9.71 8.59 -19.37
N ALA A 253 -10.66 9.31 -18.80
CA ALA A 253 -11.49 10.28 -19.52
C ALA A 253 -10.67 11.45 -20.08
N ARG A 254 -9.71 11.99 -19.31
CA ARG A 254 -8.80 13.07 -19.76
C ARG A 254 -7.92 12.60 -20.93
N ILE A 255 -7.37 11.39 -20.85
CA ILE A 255 -6.55 10.82 -21.93
C ILE A 255 -7.35 10.67 -23.21
N ARG A 256 -8.57 10.11 -23.15
CA ARG A 256 -9.46 9.98 -24.31
C ARG A 256 -9.81 11.33 -24.94
N ALA A 257 -10.09 12.34 -24.11
CA ALA A 257 -10.38 13.69 -24.58
C ALA A 257 -9.18 14.32 -25.32
N GLN A 258 -7.96 14.15 -24.82
CA GLN A 258 -6.75 14.63 -25.47
C GLN A 258 -6.48 13.90 -26.82
N GLN A 259 -6.65 12.57 -26.86
CA GLN A 259 -6.50 11.79 -28.10
C GLN A 259 -7.51 12.21 -29.17
N ASN A 260 -8.76 12.45 -28.78
CA ASN A 260 -9.80 12.92 -29.71
C ASN A 260 -9.49 14.31 -30.27
N GLN A 261 -8.96 15.23 -29.43
CA GLN A 261 -8.54 16.55 -29.88
C GLN A 261 -7.37 16.48 -30.87
N GLN A 262 -6.37 15.66 -30.59
CA GLN A 262 -5.23 15.47 -31.50
C GLN A 262 -5.67 14.85 -32.83
N SER A 263 -6.58 13.88 -32.82
CA SER A 263 -7.13 13.27 -34.03
C SER A 263 -7.93 14.29 -34.88
N ALA A 264 -8.73 15.16 -34.24
CA ALA A 264 -9.48 16.20 -34.93
C ALA A 264 -8.57 17.28 -35.55
N VAL A 265 -7.49 17.65 -34.85
CA VAL A 265 -6.49 18.59 -35.40
C VAL A 265 -5.76 17.99 -36.59
N ASN A 266 -5.37 16.72 -36.53
CA ASN A 266 -4.70 16.04 -37.64
C ASN A 266 -5.61 15.89 -38.87
N GLN A 267 -6.91 15.63 -38.68
CA GLN A 267 -7.86 15.58 -39.82
C GLN A 267 -8.06 16.95 -40.47
N ASN A 268 -7.97 18.04 -39.75
CA ASN A 268 -8.08 19.40 -40.31
C ASN A 268 -6.81 19.90 -41.02
N ILE A 269 -5.65 19.23 -40.81
CA ILE A 269 -4.38 19.62 -41.46
C ILE A 269 -4.18 18.85 -42.79
N TYR A 270 -4.81 17.69 -42.95
CA TYR A 270 -4.64 16.80 -44.12
C TYR A 270 -5.94 16.59 -44.95
N GLY A 271 -7.01 17.32 -44.64
CA GLY A 271 -8.28 17.29 -45.36
C GLY A 271 -8.42 18.43 -46.38
#